data_02fc912df8c3555cdbafa64cb92274e4
#
_entry.id   02fc912df8c3555cdbafa64cb92274e4
#
_cell.length_a   1.000
_cell.length_b   1.000
_cell.length_c   1.000
_cell.angle_alpha   90.00
_cell.angle_beta   90.00
_cell.angle_gamma   90.00
#
_symmetry.space_group_name_H-M   'P 1'
#
loop_
_entity.id
_entity.type
_entity.pdbx_description
1 polymer ?
#
loop_
_entity_poly.entity_id
_entity_poly.type
_entity_poly.pdbx_seq_one_letter_code
_entity_poly.pdbx_strand_id
1 'polypeptide(L)'
;MRIMKYFLPRCVVLGVASFISGGVYALDYSSSIAMVPVPGNGVKIEFLGDTFEEDGWKFIHNHPKSSREEDGRARGPLAFSGNRRMLEGPERGQPDLLEIVDTPPGGLPDSSRALLVRTLHSGVPGTYSRTVQQDDLICGITTRLGSQIPVGEIPSCVVRIWLPPAEKWENRSGPHFGIRVGVRTTKLEPNRGFFASGSSSVTEPYWPGMWIHFRSETSRGVESDSALIKVRGDRRGIDFPVKDISADQFGWWTLGMSLSPDGQVHYFARQGIDDLRPEDHVTSQFPYGFRAERLNSFFFNACNLNDGVTWSTPFVIDDPSVHVENSARVMQLVERREAYELRRQRKRSAYKSYKNSIR
;
A
#
# COMPACT_ATOMS: atom_id res chain seq x y z
N MET A 1 -9.97 64.22 16.30
CA MET A 1 -9.30 65.43 16.79
C MET A 1 -7.89 65.10 17.26
N ARG A 2 -6.95 65.82 16.75
CA ARG A 2 -5.48 65.83 16.95
C ARG A 2 -4.64 64.81 16.18
N ILE A 3 -4.17 65.33 15.09
CA ILE A 3 -3.01 64.97 14.26
C ILE A 3 -1.73 65.29 15.04
N MET A 4 -0.79 64.37 15.02
CA MET A 4 0.58 64.74 15.38
C MET A 4 1.58 64.19 14.33
N LYS A 5 2.11 65.15 13.55
CA LYS A 5 3.22 64.97 12.61
C LYS A 5 4.54 64.93 13.40
N TYR A 6 5.44 64.00 13.07
CA TYR A 6 6.86 64.17 13.42
C TYR A 6 7.74 64.05 12.19
N PHE A 7 8.68 64.97 12.16
CA PHE A 7 9.65 65.34 11.16
C PHE A 7 10.78 64.28 11.04
N LEU A 8 11.24 64.10 9.82
CA LEU A 8 12.53 63.46 9.49
C LEU A 8 13.69 64.44 9.66
N PRO A 9 14.92 63.98 9.98
CA PRO A 9 16.12 64.62 9.46
C PRO A 9 16.83 63.71 8.44
N ARG A 10 17.19 64.32 7.32
CA ARG A 10 18.09 63.77 6.29
C ARG A 10 19.53 63.78 6.84
N CYS A 11 20.16 62.60 6.84
CA CYS A 11 21.62 62.52 6.90
C CYS A 11 22.12 62.07 5.52
N VAL A 12 22.91 62.94 4.90
CA VAL A 12 23.71 62.63 3.71
C VAL A 12 25.00 61.97 4.18
N VAL A 13 25.26 60.76 3.71
CA VAL A 13 26.55 60.10 3.87
C VAL A 13 27.10 59.80 2.48
N LEU A 14 28.19 60.46 2.15
CA LEU A 14 29.05 60.14 1.00
C LEU A 14 29.76 58.82 1.29
N GLY A 15 29.49 57.76 0.49
CA GLY A 15 30.19 56.49 0.57
C GLY A 15 30.96 56.23 -0.71
N VAL A 16 32.24 56.00 -0.56
CA VAL A 16 33.24 55.68 -1.58
C VAL A 16 32.91 54.33 -2.21
N ALA A 17 32.79 54.28 -3.53
CA ALA A 17 32.60 53.07 -4.28
C ALA A 17 33.92 52.33 -4.50
N SER A 18 34.13 51.20 -3.80
CA SER A 18 35.19 50.23 -4.11
C SER A 18 34.61 49.17 -5.04
N PHE A 19 35.03 49.14 -6.29
CA PHE A 19 34.74 48.04 -7.22
C PHE A 19 35.52 46.82 -6.82
N ILE A 20 34.82 45.82 -6.24
CA ILE A 20 35.30 44.44 -6.12
C ILE A 20 34.62 43.68 -7.25
N SER A 21 35.43 43.27 -8.26
CA SER A 21 35.01 42.34 -9.30
C SER A 21 34.86 40.92 -8.70
N GLY A 22 33.74 40.64 -8.10
CA GLY A 22 33.34 39.29 -7.68
C GLY A 22 32.78 38.54 -8.88
N GLY A 23 33.46 37.49 -9.33
CA GLY A 23 32.94 36.56 -10.33
C GLY A 23 31.63 35.95 -9.81
N VAL A 24 30.55 36.21 -10.50
CA VAL A 24 29.27 35.53 -10.27
C VAL A 24 29.42 34.09 -10.78
N TYR A 25 29.72 33.18 -9.86
CA TYR A 25 29.50 31.77 -10.15
C TYR A 25 27.98 31.58 -10.18
N ALA A 26 27.40 31.53 -11.38
CA ALA A 26 26.07 31.03 -11.58
C ALA A 26 26.10 29.57 -11.14
N LEU A 27 25.60 29.27 -9.94
CA LEU A 27 25.21 27.95 -9.58
C LEU A 27 24.04 27.60 -10.52
N ASP A 28 24.34 26.83 -11.55
CA ASP A 28 23.33 26.13 -12.35
C ASP A 28 22.51 25.24 -11.39
N TYR A 29 21.47 25.81 -10.81
CA TYR A 29 20.40 25.07 -10.18
C TYR A 29 19.55 24.47 -11.31
N SER A 30 20.13 23.51 -12.05
CA SER A 30 19.31 22.57 -12.80
C SER A 30 18.52 21.80 -11.73
N SER A 31 17.33 22.30 -11.39
CA SER A 31 16.33 21.52 -10.73
C SER A 31 16.06 20.34 -11.68
N SER A 32 16.76 19.22 -11.48
CA SER A 32 16.32 17.95 -12.00
C SER A 32 14.91 17.78 -11.42
N ILE A 33 13.90 17.98 -12.28
CA ILE A 33 12.52 17.57 -11.93
C ILE A 33 12.68 16.10 -11.57
N ALA A 34 12.63 15.79 -10.28
CA ALA A 34 12.73 14.42 -9.82
C ALA A 34 11.59 13.66 -10.51
N MET A 35 11.96 12.82 -11.46
CA MET A 35 11.00 12.06 -12.25
C MET A 35 10.22 11.16 -11.27
N VAL A 36 8.88 11.24 -11.31
CA VAL A 36 8.00 10.43 -10.47
C VAL A 36 8.23 8.96 -10.81
N PRO A 37 8.67 8.10 -9.86
CA PRO A 37 8.91 6.70 -10.16
C PRO A 37 7.62 6.00 -10.58
N VAL A 38 7.62 5.33 -11.73
CA VAL A 38 6.46 4.60 -12.23
C VAL A 38 6.44 3.21 -11.62
N PRO A 39 5.34 2.79 -10.94
CA PRO A 39 5.24 1.45 -10.38
C PRO A 39 5.35 0.36 -11.45
N GLY A 40 6.13 -0.69 -11.14
CA GLY A 40 6.41 -1.76 -12.09
C GLY A 40 7.74 -1.59 -12.83
N ASN A 41 8.34 -0.40 -12.79
CA ASN A 41 9.69 -0.21 -13.33
C ASN A 41 10.74 -0.91 -12.46
N GLY A 42 11.88 -1.21 -13.08
CA GLY A 42 13.00 -1.85 -12.42
C GLY A 42 12.88 -3.37 -12.36
N VAL A 43 13.43 -3.97 -11.31
CA VAL A 43 13.52 -5.43 -11.16
C VAL A 43 12.38 -5.95 -10.29
N LYS A 44 11.57 -6.86 -10.81
CA LYS A 44 10.56 -7.63 -10.04
C LYS A 44 11.27 -8.55 -9.04
N ILE A 45 10.76 -8.61 -7.83
CA ILE A 45 11.25 -9.55 -6.81
C ILE A 45 10.36 -10.79 -6.86
N GLU A 46 10.77 -11.82 -7.57
CA GLU A 46 9.96 -12.99 -7.96
C GLU A 46 9.24 -13.74 -6.84
N PHE A 47 9.76 -13.74 -5.63
CA PHE A 47 9.12 -14.41 -4.50
C PHE A 47 8.26 -13.49 -3.62
N LEU A 48 8.13 -12.21 -4.00
CA LEU A 48 7.17 -11.26 -3.41
C LEU A 48 5.98 -11.10 -4.36
N GLY A 49 4.79 -11.04 -3.78
CA GLY A 49 3.57 -11.12 -4.57
C GLY A 49 3.18 -12.57 -4.91
N ASP A 50 2.22 -12.73 -5.78
CA ASP A 50 1.71 -14.06 -6.18
C ASP A 50 1.00 -13.96 -7.54
N THR A 51 1.28 -14.88 -8.44
CA THR A 51 0.56 -14.99 -9.72
C THR A 51 -0.69 -15.87 -9.62
N PHE A 52 -0.85 -16.58 -8.48
CA PHE A 52 -1.94 -17.53 -8.22
C PHE A 52 -1.97 -18.75 -9.13
N GLU A 53 -0.99 -18.94 -10.02
CA GLU A 53 -0.90 -20.05 -10.98
C GLU A 53 -0.42 -21.37 -10.34
N GLU A 54 0.03 -21.35 -9.08
CA GLU A 54 0.52 -22.55 -8.40
C GLU A 54 -0.59 -23.58 -8.18
N ASP A 55 -0.38 -24.82 -8.66
CA ASP A 55 -1.34 -25.90 -8.46
C ASP A 55 -1.57 -26.20 -6.97
N GLY A 56 -2.86 -26.30 -6.61
CA GLY A 56 -3.24 -26.54 -5.22
C GLY A 56 -3.05 -25.34 -4.31
N TRP A 57 -2.97 -24.12 -4.87
CA TRP A 57 -2.96 -22.92 -4.06
C TRP A 57 -4.17 -22.89 -3.11
N LYS A 58 -3.94 -22.62 -1.85
CA LYS A 58 -4.98 -22.51 -0.82
C LYS A 58 -4.56 -21.58 0.28
N PHE A 59 -5.52 -20.95 0.91
CA PHE A 59 -5.32 -20.18 2.12
C PHE A 59 -5.72 -20.99 3.35
N ILE A 60 -4.89 -21.00 4.37
CA ILE A 60 -5.11 -21.69 5.64
C ILE A 60 -5.58 -20.62 6.63
N HIS A 61 -6.90 -20.55 6.82
CA HIS A 61 -7.54 -19.53 7.64
C HIS A 61 -7.23 -19.71 9.13
N ASN A 62 -7.22 -18.60 9.86
CA ASN A 62 -7.20 -18.53 11.30
C ASN A 62 -8.61 -18.26 11.84
N HIS A 63 -9.04 -19.05 12.81
CA HIS A 63 -10.34 -18.86 13.47
C HIS A 63 -10.22 -18.98 14.97
N PRO A 64 -10.64 -17.98 15.73
CA PRO A 64 -11.10 -16.67 15.27
C PRO A 64 -9.95 -15.83 14.73
N LYS A 65 -10.21 -15.03 13.70
CA LYS A 65 -9.22 -14.13 13.08
C LYS A 65 -8.77 -13.01 14.02
N SER A 66 -7.61 -12.43 13.73
CA SER A 66 -7.05 -11.31 14.50
C SER A 66 -7.86 -10.02 14.31
N SER A 67 -7.84 -9.16 15.31
CA SER A 67 -8.54 -7.86 15.32
C SER A 67 -7.87 -6.87 16.28
N ARG A 68 -6.53 -6.80 16.26
CA ARG A 68 -5.78 -5.99 17.24
C ARG A 68 -6.20 -4.52 17.25
N GLU A 69 -6.48 -3.94 16.09
CA GLU A 69 -6.89 -2.53 15.98
C GLU A 69 -8.25 -2.28 16.62
N GLU A 70 -9.15 -3.29 16.64
CA GLU A 70 -10.50 -3.16 17.17
C GLU A 70 -10.61 -3.58 18.65
N ASP A 71 -10.05 -4.73 19.04
CA ASP A 71 -10.19 -5.30 20.40
C ASP A 71 -8.86 -5.56 21.11
N GLY A 72 -7.74 -5.10 20.54
CA GLY A 72 -6.40 -5.29 21.10
C GLY A 72 -5.83 -6.70 20.92
N ARG A 73 -6.48 -7.61 20.19
CA ARG A 73 -6.12 -9.03 20.12
C ARG A 73 -5.57 -9.43 18.76
N ALA A 74 -4.27 -9.72 18.69
CA ALA A 74 -3.71 -10.56 17.63
C ALA A 74 -3.83 -12.03 18.04
N ARG A 75 -4.47 -12.85 17.21
CA ARG A 75 -4.72 -14.27 17.51
C ARG A 75 -3.78 -15.13 16.66
N GLY A 76 -2.95 -15.91 17.34
CA GLY A 76 -2.00 -16.80 16.69
C GLY A 76 -2.43 -18.27 16.69
N PRO A 77 -1.95 -19.09 15.77
CA PRO A 77 -1.06 -18.70 14.65
C PRO A 77 -1.79 -17.94 13.56
N LEU A 78 -1.15 -16.91 12.97
CA LEU A 78 -1.73 -16.16 11.87
C LEU A 78 -1.97 -17.06 10.66
N ALA A 79 -3.05 -16.78 9.92
CA ALA A 79 -3.36 -17.45 8.67
C ALA A 79 -2.36 -17.12 7.57
N PHE A 80 -2.29 -17.98 6.56
CA PHE A 80 -1.33 -17.83 5.45
C PHE A 80 -1.72 -18.69 4.24
N SER A 81 -1.29 -18.27 3.04
CA SER A 81 -1.33 -19.11 1.85
C SER A 81 -0.34 -20.28 1.95
N GLY A 82 -0.65 -21.41 1.34
CA GLY A 82 0.21 -22.62 1.38
C GLY A 82 1.66 -22.35 0.96
N ASN A 83 1.85 -21.47 -0.02
CA ASN A 83 3.17 -21.00 -0.49
C ASN A 83 3.79 -19.90 0.38
N ARG A 84 3.09 -19.43 1.41
CA ARG A 84 3.55 -18.38 2.34
C ARG A 84 3.74 -17.00 1.71
N ARG A 85 3.13 -16.74 0.56
CA ARG A 85 3.21 -15.42 -0.10
C ARG A 85 2.21 -14.43 0.48
N MET A 86 1.03 -14.92 0.87
CA MET A 86 -0.05 -14.14 1.49
C MET A 86 -0.24 -14.53 2.95
N LEU A 87 -0.54 -13.54 3.79
CA LEU A 87 -0.66 -13.65 5.24
C LEU A 87 -1.89 -12.91 5.74
N GLU A 88 -2.40 -13.33 6.90
CA GLU A 88 -3.37 -12.58 7.67
C GLU A 88 -2.78 -11.29 8.23
N GLY A 89 -3.56 -10.21 8.23
CA GLY A 89 -3.25 -8.98 8.96
C GLY A 89 -3.49 -9.15 10.47
N PRO A 90 -2.48 -8.98 11.34
CA PRO A 90 -2.69 -9.07 12.79
C PRO A 90 -3.59 -7.95 13.33
N GLU A 91 -3.69 -6.85 12.60
CA GLU A 91 -4.49 -5.68 13.01
C GLU A 91 -5.98 -5.87 12.73
N ARG A 92 -6.32 -6.50 11.57
CA ARG A 92 -7.70 -6.59 11.08
C ARG A 92 -8.14 -7.97 10.57
N GLY A 93 -7.32 -8.99 10.79
CA GLY A 93 -7.64 -10.37 10.36
C GLY A 93 -7.43 -10.59 8.87
N GLN A 94 -7.98 -11.70 8.37
CA GLN A 94 -8.00 -12.07 6.95
C GLN A 94 -9.43 -12.05 6.41
N PRO A 95 -9.63 -11.82 5.09
CA PRO A 95 -10.93 -12.05 4.43
C PRO A 95 -11.45 -13.47 4.66
N ASP A 96 -12.76 -13.63 4.76
CA ASP A 96 -13.40 -14.91 5.06
C ASP A 96 -13.35 -15.88 3.88
N LEU A 97 -13.33 -15.36 2.64
CA LEU A 97 -13.23 -16.14 1.41
C LEU A 97 -12.04 -15.65 0.59
N LEU A 98 -11.12 -16.57 0.35
CA LEU A 98 -9.95 -16.43 -0.52
C LEU A 98 -9.90 -17.67 -1.39
N GLU A 99 -10.34 -17.53 -2.63
CA GLU A 99 -10.55 -18.65 -3.56
C GLU A 99 -9.88 -18.36 -4.91
N ILE A 100 -9.23 -19.37 -5.48
CA ILE A 100 -8.72 -19.31 -6.85
C ILE A 100 -9.92 -19.48 -7.81
N VAL A 101 -10.04 -18.54 -8.72
CA VAL A 101 -11.02 -18.53 -9.79
C VAL A 101 -10.33 -18.44 -11.15
N ASP A 102 -11.02 -18.80 -12.20
CA ASP A 102 -10.56 -18.52 -13.56
C ASP A 102 -10.38 -17.01 -13.74
N THR A 103 -9.30 -16.60 -14.40
CA THR A 103 -9.07 -15.20 -14.69
C THR A 103 -10.24 -14.59 -15.46
N PRO A 104 -10.89 -13.55 -14.94
CA PRO A 104 -12.00 -12.90 -15.64
C PRO A 104 -11.61 -12.45 -17.06
N PRO A 105 -12.57 -12.41 -18.01
CA PRO A 105 -12.31 -12.03 -19.39
C PRO A 105 -11.54 -10.69 -19.51
N GLY A 106 -10.59 -10.63 -20.42
CA GLY A 106 -9.75 -9.45 -20.65
C GLY A 106 -8.60 -9.30 -19.62
N GLY A 107 -8.33 -10.34 -18.82
CA GLY A 107 -7.19 -10.38 -17.90
C GLY A 107 -5.84 -10.57 -18.60
N LEU A 108 -4.79 -10.76 -17.81
CA LEU A 108 -3.42 -10.94 -18.34
C LEU A 108 -3.35 -12.16 -19.27
N PRO A 109 -2.70 -12.05 -20.44
CA PRO A 109 -2.65 -13.12 -21.45
C PRO A 109 -2.09 -14.45 -20.92
N ASP A 110 -1.12 -14.36 -20.00
CA ASP A 110 -0.44 -15.53 -19.41
C ASP A 110 -1.03 -15.95 -18.06
N SER A 111 -2.17 -15.37 -17.65
CA SER A 111 -2.87 -15.70 -16.44
C SER A 111 -4.10 -16.55 -16.73
N SER A 112 -4.15 -17.73 -16.15
CA SER A 112 -5.30 -18.62 -16.16
C SER A 112 -6.10 -18.55 -14.86
N ARG A 113 -5.49 -18.08 -13.79
CA ARG A 113 -6.03 -18.08 -12.43
C ARG A 113 -5.81 -16.74 -11.75
N ALA A 114 -6.79 -16.33 -10.97
CA ALA A 114 -6.74 -15.13 -10.17
C ALA A 114 -7.35 -15.38 -8.78
N LEU A 115 -7.15 -14.47 -7.83
CA LEU A 115 -7.66 -14.62 -6.47
C LEU A 115 -8.93 -13.81 -6.27
N LEU A 116 -10.04 -14.49 -5.99
CA LEU A 116 -11.26 -13.89 -5.49
C LEU A 116 -11.13 -13.58 -4.00
N VAL A 117 -11.47 -12.35 -3.62
CA VAL A 117 -11.40 -11.86 -2.23
C VAL A 117 -12.76 -11.35 -1.79
N ARG A 118 -13.29 -11.88 -0.68
CA ARG A 118 -14.53 -11.44 -0.05
C ARG A 118 -14.48 -11.59 1.47
N THR A 119 -15.29 -10.79 2.17
CA THR A 119 -15.51 -10.94 3.61
C THR A 119 -16.99 -10.83 3.96
N LEU A 120 -17.41 -11.53 5.01
CA LEU A 120 -18.76 -11.51 5.58
C LEU A 120 -18.72 -10.98 7.02
N HIS A 121 -17.72 -11.39 7.79
CA HIS A 121 -17.56 -11.10 9.21
C HIS A 121 -16.27 -10.31 9.46
N SER A 122 -16.23 -9.06 8.98
CA SER A 122 -15.09 -8.15 9.23
C SER A 122 -15.12 -7.59 10.67
N GLY A 123 -14.01 -7.04 11.11
CA GLY A 123 -13.89 -6.44 12.44
C GLY A 123 -13.69 -7.48 13.55
N VAL A 124 -14.34 -7.27 14.71
CA VAL A 124 -14.19 -8.17 15.87
C VAL A 124 -14.96 -9.47 15.66
N PRO A 125 -14.31 -10.65 15.70
CA PRO A 125 -14.96 -11.93 15.50
C PRO A 125 -16.17 -12.14 16.41
N GLY A 126 -17.31 -12.52 15.82
CA GLY A 126 -18.56 -12.78 16.53
C GLY A 126 -19.33 -11.52 16.95
N THR A 127 -18.87 -10.33 16.51
CA THR A 127 -19.52 -9.05 16.80
C THR A 127 -19.86 -8.32 15.51
N TYR A 128 -21.13 -7.93 15.36
CA TYR A 128 -21.60 -7.17 14.21
C TYR A 128 -21.76 -5.71 14.60
N SER A 129 -20.94 -4.85 13.99
CA SER A 129 -20.94 -3.41 14.31
C SER A 129 -21.97 -2.61 13.52
N ARG A 130 -22.45 -3.15 12.39
CA ARG A 130 -23.29 -2.45 11.39
C ARG A 130 -22.68 -1.14 10.92
N THR A 131 -21.36 -1.10 10.91
CA THR A 131 -20.55 -0.03 10.34
C THR A 131 -19.53 -0.65 9.43
N VAL A 132 -19.04 0.12 8.45
CA VAL A 132 -18.04 -0.39 7.53
C VAL A 132 -16.79 -0.80 8.30
N GLN A 133 -16.42 -2.06 8.16
CA GLN A 133 -15.20 -2.67 8.67
C GLN A 133 -14.40 -3.26 7.52
N GLN A 134 -13.16 -3.66 7.79
CA GLN A 134 -12.28 -4.25 6.79
C GLN A 134 -11.50 -5.43 7.36
N ASP A 135 -11.13 -6.33 6.45
CA ASP A 135 -10.14 -7.38 6.67
C ASP A 135 -8.96 -7.17 5.74
N ASP A 136 -7.77 -7.65 6.14
CA ASP A 136 -6.51 -7.40 5.46
C ASP A 136 -5.86 -8.70 4.96
N LEU A 137 -5.55 -8.76 3.66
CA LEU A 137 -4.70 -9.80 3.08
C LEU A 137 -3.34 -9.21 2.75
N ILE A 138 -2.28 -9.70 3.41
CA ILE A 138 -0.95 -9.08 3.37
C ILE A 138 0.02 -9.88 2.51
N CYS A 139 0.63 -9.24 1.51
CA CYS A 139 1.88 -9.65 0.91
C CYS A 139 3.05 -9.19 1.81
N GLY A 140 3.58 -10.10 2.62
CA GLY A 140 4.53 -9.79 3.67
C GLY A 140 5.97 -9.63 3.16
N ILE A 141 6.37 -8.44 2.73
CA ILE A 141 7.72 -8.15 2.22
C ILE A 141 8.78 -8.49 3.28
N THR A 142 8.66 -7.91 4.47
CA THR A 142 9.62 -8.15 5.55
C THR A 142 9.69 -9.62 5.96
N THR A 143 8.57 -10.31 6.02
CA THR A 143 8.50 -11.73 6.38
C THR A 143 9.21 -12.62 5.34
N ARG A 144 9.04 -12.28 4.07
CA ARG A 144 9.61 -13.07 2.95
C ARG A 144 11.07 -12.73 2.70
N LEU A 145 11.40 -11.44 2.60
CA LEU A 145 12.76 -10.96 2.32
C LEU A 145 13.69 -11.06 3.53
N GLY A 146 13.13 -11.09 4.75
CA GLY A 146 13.89 -11.00 6.00
C GLY A 146 14.39 -9.59 6.32
N SER A 147 13.97 -8.60 5.54
CA SER A 147 14.32 -7.18 5.69
C SER A 147 13.24 -6.28 5.08
N GLN A 148 13.20 -5.04 5.51
CA GLN A 148 12.43 -3.97 4.89
C GLN A 148 13.21 -3.41 3.70
N ILE A 149 12.51 -2.87 2.69
CA ILE A 149 13.14 -2.22 1.53
C ILE A 149 13.24 -0.71 1.80
N PRO A 150 14.46 -0.13 1.86
CA PRO A 150 14.63 1.32 1.99
C PRO A 150 14.06 2.07 0.79
N VAL A 151 13.52 3.27 0.98
CA VAL A 151 13.00 4.11 -0.13
C VAL A 151 14.07 4.53 -1.14
N GLY A 152 15.34 4.53 -0.73
CA GLY A 152 16.47 4.75 -1.65
C GLY A 152 16.63 3.69 -2.75
N GLU A 153 16.00 2.51 -2.58
CA GLU A 153 15.92 1.46 -3.59
C GLU A 153 14.76 1.71 -4.59
N ILE A 154 13.99 2.77 -4.39
CA ILE A 154 12.81 3.17 -5.18
C ILE A 154 11.85 1.98 -5.34
N PRO A 155 11.28 1.47 -4.22
CA PRO A 155 10.37 0.35 -4.28
C PRO A 155 9.00 0.75 -4.80
N SER A 156 8.35 -0.17 -5.52
CA SER A 156 6.99 -0.02 -5.98
C SER A 156 6.19 -1.32 -5.88
N CYS A 157 4.86 -1.19 -5.84
CA CYS A 157 3.91 -2.29 -5.82
C CYS A 157 2.89 -2.09 -6.94
N VAL A 158 2.54 -3.16 -7.63
CA VAL A 158 1.55 -3.17 -8.71
C VAL A 158 0.59 -4.34 -8.49
N VAL A 159 -0.68 -4.17 -8.87
CA VAL A 159 -1.68 -5.23 -8.90
C VAL A 159 -2.68 -4.95 -10.01
N ARG A 160 -3.19 -6.00 -10.65
CA ARG A 160 -4.39 -5.95 -11.50
C ARG A 160 -5.59 -6.32 -10.64
N ILE A 161 -6.62 -5.50 -10.71
CA ILE A 161 -7.88 -5.77 -10.03
C ILE A 161 -9.03 -5.79 -11.02
N TRP A 162 -9.95 -6.71 -10.84
CA TRP A 162 -11.18 -6.77 -11.63
C TRP A 162 -12.34 -6.28 -10.78
N LEU A 163 -13.01 -5.23 -11.27
CA LEU A 163 -14.19 -4.65 -10.68
C LEU A 163 -15.41 -5.36 -11.30
N PRO A 164 -16.25 -6.01 -10.48
CA PRO A 164 -17.40 -6.74 -11.02
C PRO A 164 -18.44 -5.78 -11.59
N PRO A 165 -19.40 -6.28 -12.41
CA PRO A 165 -20.57 -5.52 -12.82
C PRO A 165 -21.33 -4.93 -11.64
N ALA A 166 -22.00 -3.78 -11.84
CA ALA A 166 -22.60 -2.99 -10.74
C ALA A 166 -23.54 -3.78 -9.85
N GLU A 167 -24.33 -4.69 -10.41
CA GLU A 167 -25.31 -5.53 -9.70
C GLU A 167 -24.66 -6.56 -8.75
N LYS A 168 -23.34 -6.75 -8.83
CA LYS A 168 -22.59 -7.65 -7.93
C LYS A 168 -21.99 -6.94 -6.72
N TRP A 169 -22.09 -5.62 -6.69
CA TRP A 169 -21.55 -4.87 -5.57
C TRP A 169 -22.45 -4.99 -4.35
N GLU A 170 -21.84 -4.96 -3.16
CA GLU A 170 -22.58 -4.72 -1.93
C GLU A 170 -23.30 -3.37 -2.06
N ASN A 171 -24.63 -3.37 -1.92
CA ASN A 171 -25.46 -2.20 -2.22
C ASN A 171 -25.36 -1.14 -1.11
N ARG A 172 -24.26 -0.43 -1.10
CA ARG A 172 -23.99 0.74 -0.23
C ARG A 172 -22.97 1.66 -0.87
N SER A 173 -23.02 2.93 -0.55
CA SER A 173 -21.93 3.86 -0.89
C SER A 173 -20.81 3.80 0.15
N GLY A 174 -19.56 3.96 -0.30
CA GLY A 174 -18.39 3.97 0.56
C GLY A 174 -17.23 3.09 0.07
N PRO A 175 -16.21 2.83 0.90
CA PRO A 175 -15.08 1.99 0.53
C PRO A 175 -15.50 0.52 0.44
N HIS A 176 -15.11 -0.17 -0.64
CA HIS A 176 -15.35 -1.59 -0.85
C HIS A 176 -14.07 -2.39 -0.90
N PHE A 177 -13.04 -1.81 -1.49
CA PHE A 177 -11.76 -2.46 -1.68
C PHE A 177 -10.64 -1.44 -1.59
N GLY A 178 -9.48 -1.85 -1.08
CA GLY A 178 -8.30 -1.00 -1.01
C GLY A 178 -7.01 -1.75 -1.31
N ILE A 179 -6.04 -1.03 -1.84
CA ILE A 179 -4.64 -1.44 -1.86
C ILE A 179 -3.84 -0.49 -0.99
N ARG A 180 -2.93 -1.04 -0.19
CA ARG A 180 -2.14 -0.24 0.74
C ARG A 180 -0.71 -0.74 0.81
N VAL A 181 0.18 0.14 1.24
CA VAL A 181 1.55 -0.21 1.60
C VAL A 181 1.78 0.05 3.08
N GLY A 182 2.42 -0.88 3.76
CA GLY A 182 2.93 -0.65 5.10
C GLY A 182 4.32 -0.04 5.00
N VAL A 183 4.47 1.15 5.53
CA VAL A 183 5.75 1.87 5.54
C VAL A 183 6.14 2.30 6.95
N ARG A 184 7.39 2.70 7.13
CA ARG A 184 7.90 3.24 8.39
C ARG A 184 8.47 4.63 8.19
N THR A 185 8.29 5.45 9.23
CA THR A 185 8.89 6.78 9.35
C THR A 185 9.53 6.92 10.74
N THR A 186 10.49 7.81 10.87
CA THR A 186 11.11 8.18 12.14
C THR A 186 10.59 9.54 12.59
N LYS A 187 10.08 9.61 13.81
CA LYS A 187 9.63 10.84 14.46
C LYS A 187 10.52 11.18 15.64
N LEU A 188 10.63 12.47 15.93
CA LEU A 188 11.18 12.96 17.18
C LEU A 188 10.01 13.18 18.15
N GLU A 189 9.96 12.43 19.23
CA GLU A 189 8.98 12.62 20.30
C GLU A 189 9.66 13.22 21.54
N PRO A 190 9.02 14.21 22.19
CA PRO A 190 9.52 14.72 23.45
C PRO A 190 9.61 13.60 24.48
N ASN A 191 10.71 13.54 25.22
CA ASN A 191 10.84 12.57 26.30
C ASN A 191 9.77 12.85 27.36
N ARG A 192 9.06 11.79 27.79
CA ARG A 192 8.01 11.89 28.81
C ARG A 192 8.61 11.59 30.18
N GLY A 193 8.43 12.50 31.16
CA GLY A 193 8.85 12.33 32.55
C GLY A 193 9.12 13.65 33.23
N PHE A 194 8.95 13.71 34.56
CA PHE A 194 9.05 14.95 35.35
C PHE A 194 10.43 15.63 35.29
N PHE A 195 11.48 14.86 34.92
CA PHE A 195 12.86 15.35 34.74
C PHE A 195 13.40 15.08 33.33
N ALA A 196 12.57 14.66 32.39
CA ALA A 196 13.02 14.32 31.05
C ALA A 196 13.14 15.59 30.17
N SER A 197 14.37 15.94 29.80
CA SER A 197 14.65 16.96 28.79
C SER A 197 15.06 16.30 27.47
N GLY A 198 14.74 16.93 26.33
CA GLY A 198 15.12 16.46 25.00
C GLY A 198 14.05 15.64 24.29
N SER A 199 14.42 15.06 23.13
CA SER A 199 13.55 14.25 22.29
C SER A 199 14.24 12.92 21.97
N SER A 200 13.45 11.85 21.87
CA SER A 200 13.89 10.54 21.39
C SER A 200 13.35 10.25 19.99
N SER A 201 14.14 9.51 19.22
CA SER A 201 13.74 9.05 17.89
C SER A 201 12.87 7.80 18.02
N VAL A 202 11.64 7.86 17.53
CA VAL A 202 10.67 6.73 17.55
C VAL A 202 10.33 6.37 16.12
N THR A 203 10.46 5.07 15.78
CA THR A 203 10.04 4.56 14.48
C THR A 203 8.56 4.19 14.53
N GLU A 204 7.76 4.78 13.66
CA GLU A 204 6.31 4.57 13.60
C GLU A 204 5.89 3.94 12.27
N PRO A 205 5.03 2.90 12.29
CA PRO A 205 4.41 2.38 11.09
C PRO A 205 3.22 3.27 10.68
N TYR A 206 2.99 3.39 9.37
CA TYR A 206 1.77 3.99 8.82
C TYR A 206 1.43 3.36 7.47
N TRP A 207 0.21 3.61 6.97
CA TRP A 207 -0.35 2.83 5.87
C TRP A 207 -0.96 3.73 4.78
N PRO A 208 -0.14 4.30 3.89
CA PRO A 208 -0.63 4.93 2.67
C PRO A 208 -1.45 3.93 1.84
N GLY A 209 -2.44 4.44 1.12
CA GLY A 209 -3.27 3.55 0.32
C GLY A 209 -4.21 4.28 -0.61
N MET A 210 -4.84 3.51 -1.47
CA MET A 210 -5.95 3.93 -2.30
C MET A 210 -7.10 2.95 -2.16
N TRP A 211 -8.31 3.47 -2.24
CA TRP A 211 -9.55 2.71 -2.10
C TRP A 211 -10.45 2.91 -3.29
N ILE A 212 -11.11 1.84 -3.70
CA ILE A 212 -12.26 1.88 -4.59
C ILE A 212 -13.49 2.12 -3.71
N HIS A 213 -14.10 3.28 -3.90
CA HIS A 213 -15.36 3.67 -3.28
C HIS A 213 -16.48 3.52 -4.28
N PHE A 214 -17.50 2.76 -3.96
CA PHE A 214 -18.73 2.67 -4.74
C PHE A 214 -19.67 3.82 -4.39
N ARG A 215 -20.39 4.31 -5.38
CA ARG A 215 -21.52 5.23 -5.25
C ARG A 215 -22.76 4.51 -5.75
N SER A 216 -23.56 4.00 -4.82
CA SER A 216 -24.78 3.28 -5.13
C SER A 216 -25.90 4.27 -5.49
N GLU A 217 -26.64 3.99 -6.56
CA GLU A 217 -27.84 4.73 -6.97
C GLU A 217 -28.93 4.76 -5.89
N THR A 218 -28.91 3.80 -4.94
CA THR A 218 -29.80 3.80 -3.78
C THR A 218 -29.43 4.84 -2.73
N SER A 219 -28.29 5.49 -2.86
CA SER A 219 -27.82 6.54 -1.96
C SER A 219 -28.35 7.90 -2.39
N ARG A 220 -28.69 8.73 -1.41
CA ARG A 220 -29.25 10.06 -1.68
C ARG A 220 -28.29 10.91 -2.54
N GLY A 221 -28.80 11.41 -3.67
CA GLY A 221 -28.06 12.31 -4.57
C GLY A 221 -27.10 11.59 -5.53
N VAL A 222 -27.21 10.27 -5.66
CA VAL A 222 -26.52 9.48 -6.67
C VAL A 222 -27.54 9.08 -7.73
N GLU A 223 -27.29 9.44 -8.99
CA GLU A 223 -28.21 9.20 -10.12
C GLU A 223 -28.04 7.80 -10.72
N SER A 224 -26.83 7.25 -10.66
CA SER A 224 -26.50 5.93 -11.19
C SER A 224 -25.30 5.35 -10.46
N ASP A 225 -25.21 4.03 -10.47
CA ASP A 225 -24.08 3.29 -9.92
C ASP A 225 -22.76 3.71 -10.59
N SER A 226 -21.78 3.98 -9.77
CA SER A 226 -20.43 4.36 -10.21
C SER A 226 -19.42 4.09 -9.09
N ALA A 227 -18.14 4.23 -9.41
CA ALA A 227 -17.09 4.14 -8.41
C ALA A 227 -16.13 5.33 -8.51
N LEU A 228 -15.26 5.47 -7.54
CA LEU A 228 -14.17 6.42 -7.59
C LEU A 228 -12.97 5.90 -6.80
N ILE A 229 -11.80 6.33 -7.21
CA ILE A 229 -10.56 6.07 -6.46
C ILE A 229 -10.32 7.22 -5.50
N LYS A 230 -10.16 6.90 -4.20
CA LYS A 230 -9.67 7.82 -3.17
C LYS A 230 -8.29 7.41 -2.72
N VAL A 231 -7.47 8.39 -2.39
CA VAL A 231 -6.14 8.15 -1.82
C VAL A 231 -6.00 8.78 -0.44
N ARG A 232 -5.28 8.11 0.43
CA ARG A 232 -4.85 8.69 1.71
C ARG A 232 -3.62 9.55 1.48
N GLY A 233 -3.79 10.87 1.54
CA GLY A 233 -2.74 11.73 1.07
C GLY A 233 -2.50 12.99 1.87
N ASP A 234 -3.51 13.54 2.53
CA ASP A 234 -3.32 14.81 3.22
C ASP A 234 -2.51 14.65 4.53
N ARG A 235 -2.05 15.77 5.07
CA ARG A 235 -1.26 15.79 6.32
C ARG A 235 -2.02 15.29 7.55
N ARG A 236 -3.35 15.23 7.48
CA ARG A 236 -4.22 14.72 8.56
C ARG A 236 -4.61 13.26 8.35
N GLY A 237 -4.19 12.65 7.22
CA GLY A 237 -4.57 11.30 6.86
C GLY A 237 -6.00 11.18 6.34
N ILE A 238 -6.56 12.25 5.78
CA ILE A 238 -7.89 12.24 5.17
C ILE A 238 -7.79 11.73 3.75
N ASP A 239 -8.75 10.89 3.37
CA ASP A 239 -8.87 10.36 2.01
C ASP A 239 -9.59 11.37 1.12
N PHE A 240 -9.08 11.59 -0.09
CA PHE A 240 -9.71 12.46 -1.08
C PHE A 240 -9.81 11.79 -2.45
N PRO A 241 -10.84 12.13 -3.27
CA PRO A 241 -11.04 11.55 -4.58
C PRO A 241 -9.97 12.02 -5.57
N VAL A 242 -9.50 11.10 -6.42
CA VAL A 242 -8.49 11.38 -7.46
C VAL A 242 -8.93 10.94 -8.85
N LYS A 243 -9.85 9.99 -8.97
CA LYS A 243 -10.32 9.49 -10.27
C LYS A 243 -11.73 8.92 -10.15
N ASP A 244 -12.63 9.34 -11.03
CA ASP A 244 -13.95 8.73 -11.19
C ASP A 244 -13.88 7.48 -12.09
N ILE A 245 -14.76 6.52 -11.84
CA ILE A 245 -14.93 5.29 -12.59
C ILE A 245 -16.44 5.14 -12.87
N SER A 246 -16.87 5.34 -14.12
CA SER A 246 -18.25 5.08 -14.51
C SER A 246 -18.52 3.56 -14.62
N ALA A 247 -19.79 3.15 -14.57
CA ALA A 247 -20.14 1.74 -14.56
C ALA A 247 -19.69 0.98 -15.83
N ASP A 248 -19.61 1.64 -16.96
CA ASP A 248 -19.08 1.10 -18.22
C ASP A 248 -17.56 0.89 -18.22
N GLN A 249 -16.87 1.46 -17.25
CA GLN A 249 -15.43 1.27 -17.02
C GLN A 249 -15.13 0.17 -15.99
N PHE A 250 -16.13 -0.50 -15.43
CA PHE A 250 -15.92 -1.67 -14.59
C PHE A 250 -15.25 -2.78 -15.40
N GLY A 251 -14.53 -3.67 -14.73
CA GLY A 251 -13.64 -4.64 -15.32
C GLY A 251 -12.22 -4.45 -14.78
N TRP A 252 -11.22 -4.72 -15.61
CA TRP A 252 -9.82 -4.67 -15.18
C TRP A 252 -9.28 -3.25 -15.00
N TRP A 253 -8.52 -3.08 -13.91
CA TRP A 253 -7.74 -1.90 -13.59
C TRP A 253 -6.36 -2.31 -13.10
N THR A 254 -5.32 -1.61 -13.56
CA THR A 254 -3.96 -1.71 -13.01
C THR A 254 -3.77 -0.56 -12.02
N LEU A 255 -3.49 -0.90 -10.78
CA LEU A 255 -3.20 0.05 -9.70
C LEU A 255 -1.77 -0.12 -9.22
N GLY A 256 -1.12 0.98 -8.88
CA GLY A 256 0.23 0.93 -8.37
C GLY A 256 0.57 2.07 -7.41
N MET A 257 1.57 1.80 -6.57
CA MET A 257 2.15 2.77 -5.64
C MET A 257 3.66 2.66 -5.68
N SER A 258 4.36 3.79 -5.76
CA SER A 258 5.83 3.86 -5.66
C SER A 258 6.27 4.81 -4.56
N LEU A 259 7.50 4.63 -4.08
CA LEU A 259 8.12 5.47 -3.07
C LEU A 259 9.40 6.10 -3.64
N SER A 260 9.49 7.42 -3.61
CA SER A 260 10.71 8.12 -4.00
C SER A 260 11.70 8.26 -2.82
N PRO A 261 12.99 8.49 -3.10
CA PRO A 261 14.03 8.60 -2.06
C PRO A 261 13.78 9.69 -1.01
N ASP A 262 13.01 10.72 -1.34
CA ASP A 262 12.59 11.77 -0.39
C ASP A 262 11.44 11.35 0.53
N GLY A 263 10.93 10.12 0.37
CA GLY A 263 9.86 9.52 1.16
C GLY A 263 8.46 9.90 0.74
N GLN A 264 8.28 10.46 -0.46
CA GLN A 264 6.97 10.73 -1.04
C GLN A 264 6.34 9.44 -1.57
N VAL A 265 5.01 9.35 -1.47
CA VAL A 265 4.20 8.25 -2.01
C VAL A 265 3.51 8.73 -3.27
N HIS A 266 3.68 7.98 -4.36
CA HIS A 266 3.08 8.26 -5.66
C HIS A 266 2.03 7.21 -5.96
N TYR A 267 0.88 7.64 -6.48
CA TYR A 267 -0.28 6.81 -6.76
C TYR A 267 -0.57 6.80 -8.24
N PHE A 268 -0.87 5.61 -8.79
CA PHE A 268 -1.12 5.39 -10.20
C PHE A 268 -2.37 4.54 -10.40
N ALA A 269 -3.15 4.84 -11.44
CA ALA A 269 -4.34 4.09 -11.79
C ALA A 269 -4.63 4.16 -13.29
N ARG A 270 -4.73 2.99 -13.92
CA ARG A 270 -5.01 2.79 -15.34
C ARG A 270 -6.15 1.81 -15.53
N GLN A 271 -7.09 2.11 -16.40
CA GLN A 271 -8.08 1.13 -16.85
C GLN A 271 -7.41 0.07 -17.74
N GLY A 272 -7.78 -1.20 -17.53
CA GLY A 272 -7.19 -2.34 -18.24
C GLY A 272 -6.03 -2.99 -17.48
N ILE A 273 -5.34 -3.89 -18.17
CA ILE A 273 -4.29 -4.76 -17.62
C ILE A 273 -2.86 -4.30 -17.95
N ASP A 274 -2.72 -3.32 -18.83
CA ASP A 274 -1.42 -2.84 -19.30
C ASP A 274 -0.57 -2.31 -18.12
N ASP A 275 0.74 -2.33 -18.31
CA ASP A 275 1.67 -1.74 -17.38
C ASP A 275 1.44 -0.23 -17.23
N LEU A 276 1.68 0.25 -16.02
CA LEU A 276 1.55 1.67 -15.70
C LEU A 276 2.60 2.51 -16.43
N ARG A 277 2.22 3.74 -16.76
CA ARG A 277 3.04 4.72 -17.46
C ARG A 277 3.03 6.05 -16.71
N PRO A 278 3.92 7.00 -17.04
CA PRO A 278 3.93 8.31 -16.38
C PRO A 278 2.58 9.06 -16.44
N GLU A 279 1.81 8.92 -17.51
CA GLU A 279 0.49 9.54 -17.70
C GLU A 279 -0.61 8.95 -16.80
N ASP A 280 -0.40 7.77 -16.21
CA ASP A 280 -1.33 7.11 -15.28
C ASP A 280 -1.16 7.61 -13.85
N HIS A 281 -0.22 8.55 -13.63
CA HIS A 281 0.01 9.17 -12.34
C HIS A 281 -1.21 10.00 -11.92
N VAL A 282 -1.76 9.72 -10.73
CA VAL A 282 -2.93 10.42 -10.21
C VAL A 282 -2.59 11.47 -9.15
N THR A 283 -1.61 11.19 -8.29
CA THR A 283 -1.14 12.17 -7.29
C THR A 283 0.13 11.68 -6.57
N SER A 284 0.86 12.63 -5.97
CA SER A 284 2.01 12.39 -5.10
C SER A 284 1.78 13.05 -3.74
N GLN A 285 1.96 12.32 -2.64
CA GLN A 285 1.56 12.79 -1.31
C GLN A 285 2.60 12.44 -0.23
N PHE A 286 2.51 13.16 0.88
CA PHE A 286 3.12 12.81 2.17
C PHE A 286 2.00 12.53 3.19
N PRO A 287 1.40 11.32 3.17
CA PRO A 287 0.29 10.99 4.06
C PRO A 287 0.65 11.22 5.52
N TYR A 288 -0.25 11.86 6.28
CA TYR A 288 -0.03 12.32 7.66
C TYR A 288 1.13 13.34 7.82
N GLY A 289 1.65 13.87 6.72
CA GLY A 289 2.86 14.68 6.71
C GLY A 289 4.16 13.90 6.94
N PHE A 290 4.11 12.57 6.87
CA PHE A 290 5.26 11.70 7.09
C PHE A 290 6.04 11.46 5.80
N ARG A 291 7.34 11.24 5.96
CA ARG A 291 8.23 10.75 4.91
C ARG A 291 8.43 9.26 5.09
N ALA A 292 8.12 8.47 4.07
CA ALA A 292 8.44 7.06 4.10
C ALA A 292 9.95 6.85 4.08
N GLU A 293 10.43 5.93 4.91
CA GLU A 293 11.84 5.55 4.96
C GLU A 293 12.05 4.12 4.47
N ARG A 294 11.05 3.25 4.72
CA ARG A 294 11.14 1.82 4.42
C ARG A 294 9.78 1.24 4.09
N LEU A 295 9.73 0.34 3.10
CA LEU A 295 8.57 -0.47 2.74
C LEU A 295 8.61 -1.80 3.49
N ASN A 296 7.50 -2.16 4.16
CA ASN A 296 7.35 -3.39 4.96
C ASN A 296 6.48 -4.44 4.31
N SER A 297 5.37 -4.01 3.73
CA SER A 297 4.31 -4.86 3.21
C SER A 297 3.54 -4.15 2.11
N PHE A 298 2.91 -4.94 1.29
CA PHE A 298 1.88 -4.55 0.35
C PHE A 298 0.63 -5.36 0.70
N PHE A 299 -0.56 -4.77 0.74
CA PHE A 299 -1.72 -5.49 1.21
C PHE A 299 -3.04 -4.96 0.66
N PHE A 300 -4.06 -5.81 0.75
CA PHE A 300 -5.40 -5.63 0.21
C PHE A 300 -6.39 -5.56 1.34
N ASN A 301 -7.35 -4.64 1.25
CA ASN A 301 -8.46 -4.51 2.18
C ASN A 301 -9.74 -4.96 1.50
N ALA A 302 -10.49 -5.85 2.11
CA ALA A 302 -11.87 -6.15 1.77
C ALA A 302 -12.77 -5.50 2.81
N CYS A 303 -13.70 -4.63 2.36
CA CYS A 303 -14.58 -3.87 3.26
C CYS A 303 -16.03 -4.32 3.09
N ASN A 304 -16.77 -4.46 4.19
CA ASN A 304 -18.21 -4.66 4.19
C ASN A 304 -18.89 -3.92 5.35
N LEU A 305 -20.22 -3.93 5.38
CA LEU A 305 -21.03 -3.29 6.44
C LEU A 305 -20.89 -3.99 7.80
N ASN A 306 -20.34 -5.19 7.85
CA ASN A 306 -20.24 -5.99 9.08
C ASN A 306 -21.62 -6.17 9.78
N ASP A 307 -22.64 -6.49 9.01
CA ASP A 307 -23.99 -6.80 9.51
C ASP A 307 -24.21 -8.29 9.82
N GLY A 308 -23.22 -9.12 9.45
CA GLY A 308 -23.21 -10.57 9.66
C GLY A 308 -23.98 -11.39 8.64
N VAL A 309 -24.58 -10.75 7.62
CA VAL A 309 -25.38 -11.41 6.59
C VAL A 309 -25.04 -11.00 5.17
N THR A 310 -24.48 -9.78 4.99
CA THR A 310 -24.15 -9.23 3.67
C THR A 310 -22.69 -9.43 3.36
N TRP A 311 -22.40 -10.18 2.31
CA TRP A 311 -21.02 -10.33 1.81
C TRP A 311 -20.52 -9.05 1.17
N SER A 312 -19.24 -8.76 1.35
CA SER A 312 -18.55 -7.69 0.61
C SER A 312 -18.67 -7.91 -0.90
N THR A 313 -18.49 -6.84 -1.66
CA THR A 313 -18.31 -6.91 -3.11
C THR A 313 -17.22 -7.93 -3.46
N PRO A 314 -17.45 -8.84 -4.43
CA PRO A 314 -16.43 -9.77 -4.88
C PRO A 314 -15.39 -9.03 -5.73
N PHE A 315 -14.16 -8.97 -5.24
CA PHE A 315 -13.02 -8.48 -6.02
C PHE A 315 -12.15 -9.63 -6.47
N VAL A 316 -11.60 -9.52 -7.68
CA VAL A 316 -10.58 -10.43 -8.14
C VAL A 316 -9.26 -9.65 -8.29
N ILE A 317 -8.18 -10.18 -7.74
CA ILE A 317 -6.84 -9.62 -7.88
C ILE A 317 -5.95 -10.60 -8.64
N ASP A 318 -5.06 -10.05 -9.45
CA ASP A 318 -4.09 -10.81 -10.23
C ASP A 318 -2.72 -10.15 -10.24
N ASP A 319 -1.68 -10.96 -10.28
CA ASP A 319 -0.26 -10.59 -10.32
C ASP A 319 0.14 -9.43 -9.38
N PRO A 320 -0.25 -9.45 -8.07
CA PRO A 320 0.36 -8.52 -7.14
C PRO A 320 1.86 -8.70 -7.10
N SER A 321 2.61 -7.64 -7.35
CA SER A 321 4.06 -7.69 -7.51
C SER A 321 4.77 -6.53 -6.84
N VAL A 322 6.05 -6.74 -6.49
CA VAL A 322 6.93 -5.75 -5.86
C VAL A 322 8.16 -5.59 -6.73
N HIS A 323 8.51 -4.35 -7.03
CA HIS A 323 9.64 -3.98 -7.88
C HIS A 323 10.57 -3.00 -7.17
N VAL A 324 11.81 -2.93 -7.61
CA VAL A 324 12.83 -1.98 -7.15
C VAL A 324 13.62 -1.45 -8.34
N GLU A 325 13.84 -0.14 -8.42
CA GLU A 325 14.67 0.44 -9.49
C GLU A 325 16.16 0.34 -9.15
N ASN A 326 16.55 0.67 -7.91
CA ASN A 326 17.91 0.50 -7.41
C ASN A 326 18.06 -0.89 -6.77
N SER A 327 18.34 -1.92 -7.57
CA SER A 327 18.18 -3.31 -7.15
C SER A 327 19.38 -3.95 -6.46
N ALA A 328 20.60 -3.40 -6.57
CA ALA A 328 21.83 -4.08 -6.16
C ALA A 328 21.83 -4.62 -4.72
N ARG A 329 21.40 -3.81 -3.75
CA ARG A 329 21.31 -4.21 -2.35
C ARG A 329 20.19 -5.22 -2.10
N VAL A 330 19.03 -4.98 -2.69
CA VAL A 330 17.85 -5.85 -2.53
C VAL A 330 18.14 -7.20 -3.16
N MET A 331 18.79 -7.27 -4.32
CA MET A 331 19.15 -8.52 -4.95
C MET A 331 20.11 -9.36 -4.10
N GLN A 332 21.04 -8.76 -3.38
CA GLN A 332 21.85 -9.50 -2.40
C GLN A 332 21.01 -10.12 -1.27
N LEU A 333 19.94 -9.44 -0.82
CA LEU A 333 19.01 -10.00 0.17
C LEU A 333 18.19 -11.14 -0.43
N VAL A 334 17.75 -11.01 -1.68
CA VAL A 334 17.05 -12.04 -2.45
C VAL A 334 17.91 -13.30 -2.52
N GLU A 335 19.13 -13.21 -3.01
CA GLU A 335 20.09 -14.33 -3.14
C GLU A 335 20.33 -15.05 -1.80
N ARG A 336 20.52 -14.27 -0.73
CA ARG A 336 20.68 -14.84 0.62
C ARG A 336 19.44 -15.60 1.07
N ARG A 337 18.27 -15.08 0.77
CA ARG A 337 17.00 -15.70 1.14
C ARG A 337 16.77 -16.98 0.35
N GLU A 338 16.98 -16.97 -0.95
CA GLU A 338 16.89 -18.17 -1.80
C GLU A 338 17.85 -19.27 -1.35
N ALA A 339 19.10 -18.90 -1.09
CA ALA A 339 20.09 -19.85 -0.56
C ALA A 339 19.65 -20.46 0.78
N TYR A 340 19.04 -19.65 1.67
CA TYR A 340 18.49 -20.13 2.94
C TYR A 340 17.32 -21.11 2.74
N GLU A 341 16.35 -20.78 1.88
CA GLU A 341 15.19 -21.64 1.60
C GLU A 341 15.63 -22.95 0.94
N LEU A 342 16.56 -22.93 0.01
CA LEU A 342 17.12 -24.12 -0.62
C LEU A 342 17.80 -25.05 0.41
N ARG A 343 18.59 -24.48 1.32
CA ARG A 343 19.19 -25.25 2.43
C ARG A 343 18.13 -25.87 3.34
N ARG A 344 17.07 -25.15 3.63
CA ARG A 344 15.95 -25.60 4.46
C ARG A 344 15.18 -26.75 3.79
N GLN A 345 14.92 -26.63 2.48
CA GLN A 345 14.28 -27.68 1.69
C GLN A 345 15.11 -28.95 1.67
N ARG A 346 16.42 -28.86 1.40
CA ARG A 346 17.35 -30.00 1.43
C ARG A 346 17.35 -30.71 2.79
N LYS A 347 17.39 -29.98 3.90
CA LYS A 347 17.31 -30.54 5.26
C LYS A 347 15.98 -31.26 5.50
N ARG A 348 14.84 -30.70 5.05
CA ARG A 348 13.53 -31.35 5.19
C ARG A 348 13.43 -32.63 4.37
N SER A 349 13.91 -32.61 3.12
CA SER A 349 13.94 -33.80 2.26
C SER A 349 14.82 -34.91 2.84
N ALA A 350 16.01 -34.59 3.32
CA ALA A 350 16.90 -35.53 3.99
C ALA A 350 16.26 -36.12 5.26
N TYR A 351 15.61 -35.31 6.09
CA TYR A 351 14.90 -35.80 7.28
C TYR A 351 13.71 -36.71 6.92
N LYS A 352 12.94 -36.35 5.87
CA LYS A 352 11.83 -37.21 5.40
C LYS A 352 12.33 -38.54 4.86
N SER A 353 13.41 -38.56 4.09
CA SER A 353 14.06 -39.77 3.59
C SER A 353 14.56 -40.67 4.75
N TYR A 354 15.25 -40.06 5.71
CA TYR A 354 15.70 -40.78 6.92
C TYR A 354 14.54 -41.42 7.69
N LYS A 355 13.46 -40.66 7.92
CA LYS A 355 12.27 -41.19 8.62
C LYS A 355 11.60 -42.35 7.87
N ASN A 356 11.64 -42.35 6.54
CA ASN A 356 11.09 -43.42 5.73
C ASN A 356 12.00 -44.68 5.70
N SER A 357 13.31 -44.53 5.93
CA SER A 357 14.26 -45.63 5.96
C SER A 357 14.28 -46.41 7.28
N ILE A 358 13.69 -45.85 8.36
CA ILE A 358 13.57 -46.50 9.68
C ILE A 358 12.16 -47.03 9.95
N ARG A 359 11.26 -46.94 9.00
CA ARG A 359 9.98 -47.66 8.98
C ARG A 359 10.05 -48.89 8.10
#